data_fe3ee3cdc43afab6fd235bfb0c1ec78e
#
_entry.id   fe3ee3cdc43afab6fd235bfb0c1ec78e
#
_cell.length_a   1.000
_cell.length_b   1.000
_cell.length_c   1.000
_cell.angle_alpha   90.00
_cell.angle_beta   90.00
_cell.angle_gamma   90.00
#
_symmetry.space_group_name_H-M   'P 1'
#
loop_
_entity.id
_entity.type
_entity.pdbx_description
1 polymer ?
#
loop_
_entity_poly.entity_id
_entity_poly.type
_entity_poly.pdbx_seq_one_letter_code
_entity_poly.pdbx_strand_id
1 'polypeptide(L)'
;MRRASRPASVRNALTDRSAINALVRDGLGAVKDKDKQFIDPSIRTQFVDSIDTDEAFRVGRDQEPRWDYLLGHENRSLIAVEPHSAKTDEIKAVINKKRALRQQLNGHLKDEMHISKWLWVASGPVCFPRGSKYEILLSQAGIKFVGRCVLAKHLV
;
A
#
# COMPACT_ATOMS: atom_id res chain seq x y z
N MET A 1 30.79 11.94 -9.55
CA MET A 1 29.98 12.37 -8.40
C MET A 1 28.68 11.57 -8.39
N ARG A 2 28.52 10.68 -7.45
CA ARG A 2 27.24 9.98 -7.30
C ARG A 2 26.24 10.98 -6.73
N ARG A 3 25.18 11.29 -7.46
CA ARG A 3 24.05 11.99 -6.90
C ARG A 3 23.54 11.18 -5.71
N ALA A 4 23.49 11.79 -4.53
CA ALA A 4 22.78 11.19 -3.41
C ALA A 4 21.39 10.83 -3.91
N SER A 5 21.07 9.53 -3.95
CA SER A 5 19.74 9.08 -4.37
C SER A 5 18.73 9.59 -3.36
N ARG A 6 17.76 10.37 -3.82
CA ARG A 6 16.67 10.83 -2.96
C ARG A 6 15.91 9.64 -2.41
N PRO A 7 15.36 9.71 -1.18
CA PRO A 7 14.47 8.67 -0.68
C PRO A 7 13.36 8.40 -1.68
N ALA A 8 12.94 7.15 -1.84
CA ALA A 8 11.78 6.86 -2.63
C ALA A 8 10.57 7.54 -1.99
N SER A 9 9.82 8.27 -2.79
CA SER A 9 8.57 8.89 -2.35
C SER A 9 7.53 8.63 -3.40
N VAL A 10 6.26 8.73 -3.02
CA VAL A 10 5.17 8.63 -3.99
C VAL A 10 5.30 9.72 -5.03
N ARG A 11 5.62 10.95 -4.61
CA ARG A 11 5.82 12.06 -5.55
C ARG A 11 6.91 11.78 -6.58
N ASN A 12 8.05 11.26 -6.11
CA ASN A 12 9.18 10.98 -7.02
C ASN A 12 8.91 9.77 -7.91
N ALA A 13 8.04 8.86 -7.51
CA ALA A 13 7.69 7.67 -8.27
C ALA A 13 6.68 7.94 -9.38
N LEU A 14 5.84 8.96 -9.21
CA LEU A 14 4.82 9.33 -10.20
C LEU A 14 5.44 10.14 -11.34
N THR A 15 4.94 9.93 -12.54
CA THR A 15 5.32 10.78 -13.70
C THR A 15 4.83 12.20 -13.49
N ASP A 16 5.53 13.17 -14.05
CA ASP A 16 5.19 14.60 -13.91
C ASP A 16 3.80 14.94 -14.43
N ARG A 17 3.29 14.17 -15.38
CA ARG A 17 1.98 14.36 -16.01
C ARG A 17 0.85 13.62 -15.31
N SER A 18 1.15 12.86 -14.27
CA SER A 18 0.13 12.10 -13.56
C SER A 18 -0.85 13.02 -12.83
N ALA A 19 -2.13 12.89 -13.13
CA ALA A 19 -3.18 13.69 -12.50
C ALA A 19 -3.30 13.42 -10.99
N ILE A 20 -2.87 12.23 -10.52
CA ILE A 20 -2.96 11.87 -9.11
C ILE A 20 -1.89 12.51 -8.24
N ASN A 21 -0.88 13.18 -8.83
CA ASN A 21 0.12 13.95 -8.07
C ASN A 21 -0.51 14.93 -7.08
N ALA A 22 -1.63 15.54 -7.46
CA ALA A 22 -2.33 16.53 -6.64
C ALA A 22 -2.90 15.93 -5.35
N LEU A 23 -3.05 14.61 -5.27
CA LEU A 23 -3.63 13.89 -4.11
C LEU A 23 -2.56 13.39 -3.14
N VAL A 24 -1.29 13.49 -3.48
CA VAL A 24 -0.19 13.10 -2.58
C VAL A 24 -0.10 14.10 -1.42
N ARG A 25 0.07 13.57 -0.20
CA ARG A 25 0.23 14.37 1.02
C ARG A 25 1.53 14.00 1.73
N ASP A 26 2.11 14.94 2.46
CA ASP A 26 3.31 14.70 3.25
C ASP A 26 3.02 13.70 4.38
N GLY A 27 4.02 12.91 4.73
CA GLY A 27 3.91 11.91 5.78
C GLY A 27 2.72 10.97 5.53
N LEU A 28 1.94 10.71 6.56
CA LEU A 28 0.71 9.92 6.49
C LEU A 28 -0.53 10.77 6.27
N GLY A 29 -0.38 11.97 5.71
CA GLY A 29 -1.47 12.93 5.54
C GLY A 29 -2.63 12.43 4.67
N ALA A 30 -2.38 11.48 3.74
CA ALA A 30 -3.43 10.89 2.93
C ALA A 30 -4.12 9.69 3.60
N VAL A 31 -3.54 9.16 4.67
CA VAL A 31 -4.14 8.05 5.43
C VAL A 31 -5.24 8.60 6.31
N LYS A 32 -6.45 8.04 6.21
CA LYS A 32 -7.58 8.45 7.05
C LYS A 32 -7.25 8.25 8.52
N ASP A 33 -7.73 9.12 9.39
CA ASP A 33 -7.43 9.06 10.82
C ASP A 33 -7.79 7.72 11.45
N LYS A 34 -8.91 7.14 11.06
CA LYS A 34 -9.33 5.81 11.52
C LYS A 34 -8.35 4.69 11.11
N ASP A 35 -7.61 4.87 10.04
CA ASP A 35 -6.68 3.86 9.50
C ASP A 35 -5.26 4.02 10.02
N LYS A 36 -4.90 5.18 10.59
CA LYS A 36 -3.57 5.40 11.17
C LYS A 36 -3.27 4.43 12.30
N GLN A 37 -4.28 3.94 13.00
CA GLN A 37 -4.12 2.92 14.05
C GLN A 37 -3.48 1.61 13.54
N PHE A 38 -3.55 1.34 12.23
CA PHE A 38 -2.96 0.14 11.64
C PHE A 38 -1.47 0.27 11.33
N ILE A 39 -0.89 1.44 11.63
CA ILE A 39 0.55 1.69 11.51
C ILE A 39 1.07 2.02 12.91
N ASP A 40 2.06 1.23 13.37
CA ASP A 40 2.65 1.43 14.69
C ASP A 40 3.10 2.90 14.86
N PRO A 41 2.71 3.58 15.95
CA PRO A 41 3.11 4.96 16.19
C PRO A 41 4.62 5.20 16.11
N SER A 42 5.44 4.23 16.50
CA SER A 42 6.90 4.36 16.50
C SER A 42 7.52 4.50 15.11
N ILE A 43 6.78 4.11 14.04
CA ILE A 43 7.31 4.16 12.67
C ILE A 43 6.60 5.19 11.79
N ARG A 44 5.57 5.87 12.28
CA ARG A 44 4.76 6.78 11.45
C ARG A 44 5.59 7.92 10.83
N THR A 45 6.59 8.42 11.56
CA THR A 45 7.46 9.50 11.06
C THR A 45 8.46 9.05 9.99
N GLN A 46 8.59 7.74 9.76
CA GLN A 46 9.47 7.19 8.73
C GLN A 46 8.86 7.27 7.33
N PHE A 47 7.58 7.59 7.21
CA PHE A 47 6.92 7.75 5.92
C PHE A 47 7.05 9.17 5.42
N VAL A 48 7.57 9.32 4.20
CA VAL A 48 7.86 10.62 3.58
C VAL A 48 6.59 11.27 3.04
N ASP A 49 5.75 10.46 2.41
CA ASP A 49 4.49 10.90 1.81
C ASP A 49 3.54 9.72 1.64
N SER A 50 2.32 10.03 1.24
CA SER A 50 1.25 9.04 1.08
C SER A 50 0.23 9.49 0.06
N ILE A 51 -0.50 8.52 -0.52
CA ILE A 51 -1.66 8.77 -1.35
C ILE A 51 -2.75 7.75 -1.02
N ASP A 52 -4.00 8.21 -0.97
CA ASP A 52 -5.19 7.37 -0.89
C ASP A 52 -5.54 6.90 -2.31
N THR A 53 -5.15 5.68 -2.64
CA THR A 53 -5.35 5.13 -3.98
C THR A 53 -6.81 4.74 -4.24
N ASP A 54 -7.58 4.44 -3.19
CA ASP A 54 -9.02 4.24 -3.33
C ASP A 54 -9.69 5.52 -3.83
N GLU A 55 -9.38 6.66 -3.24
CA GLU A 55 -9.89 7.96 -3.68
C GLU A 55 -9.37 8.33 -5.06
N ALA A 56 -8.07 8.15 -5.29
CA ALA A 56 -7.41 8.57 -6.52
C ALA A 56 -8.01 7.91 -7.78
N PHE A 57 -8.45 6.66 -7.66
CA PHE A 57 -8.95 5.88 -8.78
C PHE A 57 -10.46 5.62 -8.74
N ARG A 58 -11.20 6.34 -7.89
CA ARG A 58 -12.65 6.12 -7.72
C ARG A 58 -13.47 6.53 -8.93
N VAL A 59 -13.13 7.67 -9.55
CA VAL A 59 -13.94 8.24 -10.63
C VAL A 59 -13.95 7.30 -11.85
N GLY A 60 -15.14 6.91 -12.27
CA GLY A 60 -15.33 5.98 -13.40
C GLY A 60 -15.02 4.52 -13.08
N ARG A 61 -14.74 4.18 -11.82
CA ARG A 61 -14.38 2.82 -11.41
C ARG A 61 -15.14 2.35 -10.16
N ASP A 62 -16.40 2.72 -10.03
CA ASP A 62 -17.21 2.41 -8.84
C ASP A 62 -17.37 0.90 -8.61
N GLN A 63 -17.33 0.10 -9.67
CA GLN A 63 -17.47 -1.36 -9.61
C GLN A 63 -16.13 -2.10 -9.60
N GLU A 64 -15.02 -1.40 -9.75
CA GLU A 64 -13.69 -1.99 -9.72
C GLU A 64 -13.16 -2.11 -8.29
N PRO A 65 -12.39 -3.18 -7.97
CA PRO A 65 -11.64 -3.22 -6.71
C PRO A 65 -10.63 -2.07 -6.66
N ARG A 66 -10.46 -1.47 -5.49
CA ARG A 66 -9.44 -0.42 -5.28
C ARG A 66 -8.68 -0.69 -3.99
N TRP A 67 -7.36 -0.61 -4.09
CA TRP A 67 -6.43 -0.71 -2.96
C TRP A 67 -6.41 0.63 -2.22
N ASP A 68 -6.26 0.60 -0.89
CA ASP A 68 -6.48 1.81 -0.10
C ASP A 68 -5.30 2.79 -0.12
N TYR A 69 -4.06 2.35 0.13
CA TYR A 69 -2.96 3.30 0.32
C TYR A 69 -1.65 2.89 -0.36
N LEU A 70 -0.93 3.89 -0.86
CA LEU A 70 0.46 3.76 -1.28
C LEU A 70 1.29 4.77 -0.50
N LEU A 71 2.37 4.30 0.14
CA LEU A 71 3.21 5.07 1.04
C LEU A 71 4.65 5.08 0.54
N GLY A 72 5.32 6.24 0.66
CA GLY A 72 6.76 6.36 0.46
C GLY A 72 7.49 6.24 1.80
N HIS A 73 8.43 5.29 1.91
CA HIS A 73 9.21 5.06 3.13
C HIS A 73 10.62 5.63 2.99
N GLU A 74 11.18 6.14 4.08
CA GLU A 74 12.51 6.75 4.11
C GLU A 74 13.64 5.82 3.68
N ASN A 75 13.46 4.50 3.74
CA ASN A 75 14.42 3.50 3.25
C ASN A 75 14.40 3.32 1.73
N ARG A 76 13.76 4.21 0.99
CA ARG A 76 13.64 4.21 -0.47
C ARG A 76 12.73 3.13 -1.03
N SER A 77 11.72 2.71 -0.30
CA SER A 77 10.73 1.76 -0.80
C SER A 77 9.34 2.39 -0.88
N LEU A 78 8.59 1.96 -1.89
CA LEU A 78 7.15 2.20 -1.98
C LEU A 78 6.44 1.03 -1.34
N ILE A 79 5.52 1.31 -0.44
CA ILE A 79 4.81 0.31 0.35
C ILE A 79 3.32 0.51 0.17
N ALA A 80 2.64 -0.53 -0.31
CA ALA A 80 1.19 -0.53 -0.43
C ALA A 80 0.58 -1.17 0.81
N VAL A 81 -0.38 -0.49 1.44
CA VAL A 81 -1.04 -0.96 2.67
C VAL A 81 -2.54 -1.02 2.45
N GLU A 82 -3.12 -2.17 2.77
CA GLU A 82 -4.55 -2.42 2.66
C GLU A 82 -5.11 -2.82 4.03
N PRO A 83 -5.77 -1.91 4.77
CA PRO A 83 -6.61 -2.28 5.91
C PRO A 83 -7.87 -2.98 5.38
N HIS A 84 -8.07 -4.24 5.77
CA HIS A 84 -9.20 -5.03 5.28
C HIS A 84 -9.55 -6.12 6.26
N SER A 85 -10.81 -6.54 6.31
CA SER A 85 -11.24 -7.62 7.19
C SER A 85 -10.49 -8.92 6.85
N ALA A 86 -10.00 -9.62 7.87
CA ALA A 86 -9.15 -10.81 7.73
C ALA A 86 -9.98 -12.08 7.81
N LYS A 87 -10.98 -12.20 6.94
CA LYS A 87 -11.82 -13.39 6.79
C LYS A 87 -11.34 -14.20 5.59
N THR A 88 -11.55 -15.51 5.64
CA THR A 88 -11.10 -16.43 4.58
C THR A 88 -11.73 -16.13 3.23
N ASP A 89 -12.98 -15.66 3.20
CA ASP A 89 -13.68 -15.28 1.97
C ASP A 89 -13.22 -13.94 1.38
N GLU A 90 -12.38 -13.18 2.11
CA GLU A 90 -11.86 -11.89 1.66
C GLU A 90 -10.51 -11.98 0.95
N ILE A 91 -9.86 -13.13 0.96
CA ILE A 91 -8.51 -13.29 0.38
C ILE A 91 -8.51 -12.99 -1.11
N LYS A 92 -9.48 -13.50 -1.85
CA LYS A 92 -9.62 -13.22 -3.28
C LYS A 92 -9.85 -11.74 -3.54
N ALA A 93 -10.63 -11.07 -2.69
CA ALA A 93 -10.90 -9.64 -2.80
C ALA A 93 -9.62 -8.83 -2.65
N VAL A 94 -8.77 -9.14 -1.68
CA VAL A 94 -7.49 -8.44 -1.47
C VAL A 94 -6.54 -8.70 -2.64
N ILE A 95 -6.45 -9.93 -3.13
CA ILE A 95 -5.63 -10.26 -4.30
C ILE A 95 -6.10 -9.48 -5.54
N ASN A 96 -7.41 -9.38 -5.74
CA ASN A 96 -7.99 -8.61 -6.85
C ASN A 96 -7.71 -7.11 -6.71
N LYS A 97 -7.73 -6.57 -5.50
CA LYS A 97 -7.37 -5.17 -5.23
C LYS A 97 -5.92 -4.87 -5.63
N LYS A 98 -4.99 -5.77 -5.30
CA LYS A 98 -3.58 -5.62 -5.73
C LYS A 98 -3.48 -5.62 -7.25
N ARG A 99 -4.11 -6.59 -7.91
CA ARG A 99 -4.09 -6.68 -9.36
C ARG A 99 -4.66 -5.42 -10.02
N ALA A 100 -5.76 -4.91 -9.47
CA ALA A 100 -6.40 -3.69 -9.96
C ALA A 100 -5.49 -2.48 -9.78
N LEU A 101 -4.83 -2.30 -8.62
CA LEU A 101 -3.93 -1.17 -8.41
C LEU A 101 -2.75 -1.19 -9.39
N ARG A 102 -2.17 -2.35 -9.65
CA ARG A 102 -1.08 -2.47 -10.64
C ARG A 102 -1.53 -1.98 -12.02
N GLN A 103 -2.75 -2.30 -12.43
CA GLN A 103 -3.31 -1.82 -13.70
C GLN A 103 -3.63 -0.33 -13.65
N GLN A 104 -4.24 0.13 -12.56
CA GLN A 104 -4.63 1.53 -12.39
C GLN A 104 -3.41 2.46 -12.37
N LEU A 105 -2.28 2.01 -11.81
CA LEU A 105 -1.04 2.77 -11.78
C LEU A 105 -0.28 2.77 -13.10
N ASN A 106 -0.68 1.95 -14.05
CA ASN A 106 -0.04 1.90 -15.36
C ASN A 106 -0.11 3.27 -16.04
N GLY A 107 1.02 3.81 -16.45
CA GLY A 107 1.13 5.16 -17.00
C GLY A 107 1.25 6.27 -15.95
N HIS A 108 1.08 5.96 -14.66
CA HIS A 108 1.27 6.93 -13.55
C HIS A 108 2.62 6.78 -12.87
N LEU A 109 3.16 5.55 -12.77
CA LEU A 109 4.49 5.32 -12.21
C LEU A 109 5.56 5.43 -13.31
N LYS A 110 6.72 5.97 -12.95
CA LYS A 110 7.93 5.93 -13.80
C LYS A 110 8.35 4.48 -14.00
N ASP A 111 8.92 4.16 -15.17
CA ASP A 111 9.26 2.79 -15.56
C ASP A 111 10.18 2.07 -14.57
N GLU A 112 11.15 2.80 -13.99
CA GLU A 112 12.10 2.25 -13.02
C GLU A 112 11.54 2.08 -11.60
N MET A 113 10.34 2.59 -11.35
CA MET A 113 9.72 2.56 -10.01
C MET A 113 8.76 1.39 -9.87
N HIS A 114 8.83 0.72 -8.74
CA HIS A 114 7.93 -0.39 -8.41
C HIS A 114 7.58 -0.39 -6.93
N ILE A 115 6.47 -1.02 -6.60
CA ILE A 115 6.03 -1.20 -5.22
C ILE A 115 6.80 -2.39 -4.64
N SER A 116 7.58 -2.14 -3.58
CA SER A 116 8.45 -3.15 -2.96
C SER A 116 7.68 -4.12 -2.08
N LYS A 117 6.65 -3.64 -1.41
CA LYS A 117 5.90 -4.43 -0.43
C LYS A 117 4.41 -4.15 -0.56
N TRP A 118 3.65 -5.25 -0.48
CA TRP A 118 2.20 -5.23 -0.46
C TRP A 118 1.76 -5.83 0.87
N LEU A 119 1.25 -5.00 1.78
CA LEU A 119 0.91 -5.39 3.14
C LEU A 119 -0.59 -5.35 3.36
N TRP A 120 -1.14 -6.46 3.83
CA TRP A 120 -2.52 -6.55 4.29
C TRP A 120 -2.55 -6.51 5.81
N VAL A 121 -3.22 -5.51 6.38
CA VAL A 121 -3.42 -5.39 7.83
C VAL A 121 -4.88 -5.63 8.17
N ALA A 122 -5.13 -6.44 9.21
CA ALA A 122 -6.49 -6.79 9.60
C ALA A 122 -7.20 -5.59 10.23
N SER A 123 -8.36 -5.21 9.68
CA SER A 123 -9.22 -4.16 10.24
C SER A 123 -10.17 -4.68 11.33
N GLY A 124 -10.09 -5.96 11.64
CA GLY A 124 -10.88 -6.63 12.66
C GLY A 124 -10.22 -7.94 13.11
N PRO A 125 -10.99 -8.88 13.67
CA PRO A 125 -10.45 -10.18 14.09
C PRO A 125 -9.80 -10.95 12.94
N VAL A 126 -8.72 -11.68 13.25
CA VAL A 126 -8.05 -12.56 12.29
C VAL A 126 -8.74 -13.92 12.32
N CYS A 127 -9.27 -14.34 11.17
CA CYS A 127 -10.11 -15.53 11.05
C CYS A 127 -9.46 -16.70 10.30
N PHE A 128 -8.16 -16.62 9.95
CA PHE A 128 -7.47 -17.73 9.31
C PHE A 128 -6.19 -18.09 10.09
N PRO A 129 -5.87 -19.40 10.20
CA PRO A 129 -4.72 -19.84 10.98
C PRO A 129 -3.40 -19.59 10.25
N ARG A 130 -2.32 -19.42 11.03
CA ARG A 130 -0.96 -19.34 10.50
C ARG A 130 -0.59 -20.64 9.78
N GLY A 131 0.19 -20.54 8.72
CA GLY A 131 0.67 -21.68 7.95
C GLY A 131 -0.42 -22.37 7.13
N SER A 132 -1.61 -21.77 7.03
CA SER A 132 -2.71 -22.32 6.25
C SER A 132 -2.47 -22.14 4.74
N LYS A 133 -3.29 -22.85 3.95
CA LYS A 133 -3.33 -22.66 2.48
C LYS A 133 -3.56 -21.20 2.07
N TYR A 134 -4.21 -20.42 2.93
CA TYR A 134 -4.51 -19.01 2.68
C TYR A 134 -3.23 -18.14 2.70
N GLU A 135 -2.33 -18.39 3.65
CA GLU A 135 -1.04 -17.70 3.68
C GLU A 135 -0.18 -18.06 2.46
N ILE A 136 -0.25 -19.30 2.00
CA ILE A 136 0.45 -19.73 0.77
C ILE A 136 -0.09 -18.96 -0.44
N LEU A 137 -1.41 -18.85 -0.57
CA LEU A 137 -2.03 -18.09 -1.66
C LEU A 137 -1.61 -16.62 -1.64
N LEU A 138 -1.57 -15.99 -0.47
CA LEU A 138 -1.13 -14.60 -0.31
C LEU A 138 0.35 -14.46 -0.68
N SER A 139 1.19 -15.37 -0.23
CA SER A 139 2.62 -15.37 -0.56
C SER A 139 2.84 -15.49 -2.07
N GLN A 140 2.11 -16.37 -2.74
CA GLN A 140 2.16 -16.53 -4.19
C GLN A 140 1.71 -15.25 -4.92
N ALA A 141 0.75 -14.52 -4.35
CA ALA A 141 0.29 -13.25 -4.88
C ALA A 141 1.22 -12.06 -4.51
N GLY A 142 2.28 -12.31 -3.75
CA GLY A 142 3.21 -11.26 -3.31
C GLY A 142 2.64 -10.34 -2.25
N ILE A 143 1.66 -10.80 -1.48
CA ILE A 143 1.03 -10.04 -0.39
C ILE A 143 1.45 -10.64 0.93
N LYS A 144 1.94 -9.79 1.86
CA LYS A 144 2.24 -10.19 3.23
C LYS A 144 1.11 -9.78 4.16
N PHE A 145 0.53 -10.74 4.84
CA PHE A 145 -0.40 -10.48 5.93
C PHE A 145 0.39 -10.16 7.20
N VAL A 146 0.17 -8.97 7.78
CA VAL A 146 0.98 -8.46 8.89
C VAL A 146 0.25 -8.52 10.24
N GLY A 147 -0.93 -9.15 10.29
CA GLY A 147 -1.73 -9.15 11.50
C GLY A 147 -2.51 -7.85 11.65
N ARG A 148 -2.56 -7.31 12.86
CA ARG A 148 -3.42 -6.16 13.18
C ARG A 148 -2.72 -4.80 13.12
N CYS A 149 -1.40 -4.79 12.89
CA CYS A 149 -0.63 -3.55 12.83
C CYS A 149 0.64 -3.74 11.99
N VAL A 150 0.96 -2.74 11.18
CA VAL A 150 2.25 -2.68 10.47
C VAL A 150 3.32 -2.25 11.48
N LEU A 151 4.33 -3.09 11.67
CA LEU A 151 5.44 -2.89 12.59
C LEU A 151 6.74 -2.66 11.81
N ALA A 152 7.78 -2.16 12.49
CA ALA A 152 9.10 -1.93 11.89
C ALA A 152 9.66 -3.17 11.18
N LYS A 153 9.48 -4.36 11.76
CA LYS A 153 9.94 -5.62 11.17
C LYS A 153 9.32 -5.93 9.79
N HIS A 154 8.18 -5.35 9.49
CA HIS A 154 7.50 -5.56 8.20
C HIS A 154 8.07 -4.67 7.09
N LEU A 155 8.90 -3.68 7.44
CA LEU A 155 9.44 -2.69 6.52
C LEU A 155 10.88 -2.98 6.08
N VAL A 156 11.49 -4.00 6.62
CA VAL A 156 12.85 -4.41 6.29
C VAL A 156 12.88 -5.54 5.27
#